data_50a68804b87ee6e683182f75a635ad28
#
_entry.id   50a68804b87ee6e683182f75a635ad28
#
_cell.length_a   1.000
_cell.length_b   1.000
_cell.length_c   1.000
_cell.angle_alpha   90.00
_cell.angle_beta   90.00
_cell.angle_gamma   90.00
#
_symmetry.space_group_name_H-M   'P 1'
#
loop_
_entity.id
_entity.type
_entity.pdbx_description
1 polymer ?
#
loop_
_entity_poly.entity_id
_entity_poly.type
_entity_poly.pdbx_seq_one_letter_code
_entity_poly.pdbx_strand_id
1 'polypeptide(L)'
;MSRRSLPALTAAALLLAGLSTLAAPAHAQWTASKPGSDNMDILGHIPLGPRLSVADMDIEQELDRPYAYVARMVYGDIGPKGLDIVSIADPEHPEVIYEWRIENQDLHMRTGGMDVKHFKIGDRYYVVQSLQFGQGGPNTDMGAVVLDVTGLPDPSTVREVARIREPDLPGGFHNIFVYKHSDARVLLFSTVSGPFAHVYDLARVVEGDLDNALIGRVPVPETEFNRGGRGYHDFYVGYHPDTGEDRFYGGGSGGYYIYDVTDIENPELRITLVGVSGVRGGHTFTPSPDGRYVIAETEYQYAPIRIFDLQPALDGEVTNIRSPISAWTADWQNLVHNHEVRWPYVFASGYLDGLQIFSLMDPENPVTVGYYDTYVGPPNRDRTPVFNGAFGVDVRNADGLIVVSDMSTGLWTFRMDGFSGWNGEDWGVPNISSVQDWDRGPIRRPVS
;
A
#
# COMPACT_ATOMS: atom_id res chain seq x y z
N MET A 1 13.53 -93.45 13.97
CA MET A 1 13.07 -92.80 12.73
C MET A 1 12.87 -91.34 13.03
N SER A 2 13.83 -90.55 12.61
CA SER A 2 13.98 -89.17 12.95
C SER A 2 13.29 -88.31 11.89
N ARG A 3 12.41 -87.42 12.28
CA ARG A 3 11.88 -86.35 11.41
C ARG A 3 12.63 -85.04 11.73
N ARG A 4 13.39 -84.53 10.78
CA ARG A 4 14.03 -83.25 10.84
C ARG A 4 13.01 -82.18 10.39
N SER A 5 12.84 -81.14 11.21
CA SER A 5 12.07 -79.94 10.92
C SER A 5 13.02 -78.91 10.38
N LEU A 6 12.67 -78.29 9.23
CA LEU A 6 13.32 -77.13 8.64
C LEU A 6 12.81 -75.83 9.33
N PRO A 7 13.68 -74.82 9.54
CA PRO A 7 13.24 -73.54 10.04
C PRO A 7 12.78 -72.62 8.89
N ALA A 8 11.64 -71.95 9.11
CA ALA A 8 11.13 -70.92 8.24
C ALA A 8 11.97 -69.65 8.36
N LEU A 9 12.48 -69.14 7.24
CA LEU A 9 13.06 -67.79 7.15
C LEU A 9 11.93 -66.75 7.06
N THR A 10 11.82 -65.95 8.09
CA THR A 10 11.03 -64.72 8.09
C THR A 10 11.86 -63.60 7.50
N ALA A 11 11.46 -63.12 6.31
CA ALA A 11 12.03 -61.91 5.72
C ALA A 11 11.39 -60.66 6.38
N ALA A 12 12.17 -59.92 7.15
CA ALA A 12 11.77 -58.65 7.68
C ALA A 12 12.02 -57.59 6.59
N ALA A 13 10.96 -57.08 6.00
CA ALA A 13 11.01 -55.89 5.13
C ALA A 13 11.13 -54.62 6.00
N LEU A 14 12.31 -54.01 5.98
CA LEU A 14 12.54 -52.66 6.52
C LEU A 14 11.86 -51.66 5.59
N LEU A 15 10.71 -51.11 6.00
CA LEU A 15 10.16 -49.87 5.47
C LEU A 15 11.04 -48.68 5.99
N LEU A 16 11.91 -48.16 5.17
CA LEU A 16 12.50 -46.81 5.36
C LEU A 16 11.38 -45.82 5.01
N ALA A 17 10.68 -45.33 6.02
CA ALA A 17 9.90 -44.10 5.92
C ALA A 17 10.87 -42.94 5.85
N GLY A 18 11.09 -42.43 4.62
CA GLY A 18 11.78 -41.14 4.43
C GLY A 18 10.92 -40.05 5.08
N LEU A 19 11.30 -39.63 6.28
CA LEU A 19 10.87 -38.34 6.81
C LEU A 19 11.54 -37.26 5.97
N SER A 20 10.79 -36.73 4.98
CA SER A 20 11.07 -35.44 4.41
C SER A 20 10.83 -34.43 5.53
N THR A 21 11.89 -34.03 6.21
CA THR A 21 11.85 -32.82 7.03
C THR A 21 11.60 -31.68 6.06
N LEU A 22 10.34 -31.23 5.94
CA LEU A 22 10.05 -29.94 5.43
C LEU A 22 10.83 -28.98 6.34
N ALA A 23 11.94 -28.42 5.81
CA ALA A 23 12.63 -27.35 6.49
C ALA A 23 11.57 -26.27 6.73
N ALA A 24 11.31 -25.97 7.99
CA ALA A 24 10.51 -24.79 8.32
C ALA A 24 11.20 -23.60 7.64
N PRO A 25 10.45 -22.67 7.03
CA PRO A 25 11.01 -21.49 6.44
C PRO A 25 11.92 -20.82 7.48
N ALA A 26 13.13 -20.50 7.09
CA ALA A 26 14.07 -19.82 7.98
C ALA A 26 13.44 -18.48 8.35
N HIS A 27 13.09 -18.31 9.63
CA HIS A 27 12.57 -17.05 10.14
C HIS A 27 13.69 -16.00 10.05
N ALA A 28 13.48 -14.93 9.28
CA ALA A 28 14.36 -13.78 9.30
C ALA A 28 14.15 -13.07 10.64
N GLN A 29 15.12 -13.19 11.53
CA GLN A 29 15.07 -12.52 12.82
C GLN A 29 15.66 -11.12 12.69
N TRP A 30 14.80 -10.10 12.80
CA TRP A 30 15.27 -8.72 12.85
C TRP A 30 16.20 -8.48 14.04
N THR A 31 17.34 -7.84 13.78
CA THR A 31 18.28 -7.40 14.82
C THR A 31 18.75 -5.98 14.51
N ALA A 32 18.72 -5.11 15.47
CA ALA A 32 19.10 -3.70 15.33
C ALA A 32 20.57 -3.46 14.88
N SER A 33 21.41 -4.48 14.89
CA SER A 33 22.80 -4.41 14.50
C SER A 33 23.07 -4.92 13.07
N LYS A 34 22.05 -5.49 12.40
CA LYS A 34 22.19 -6.06 11.05
C LYS A 34 21.30 -5.26 10.09
N PRO A 35 21.87 -4.64 9.04
CA PRO A 35 21.10 -3.78 8.14
C PRO A 35 20.05 -4.53 7.34
N GLY A 36 20.23 -5.82 7.07
CA GLY A 36 19.27 -6.63 6.32
C GLY A 36 19.36 -8.11 6.66
N SER A 37 18.30 -8.87 6.34
CA SER A 37 18.31 -10.33 6.37
C SER A 37 19.15 -10.90 5.23
N ASP A 38 19.64 -12.13 5.40
CA ASP A 38 20.57 -12.76 4.43
C ASP A 38 19.91 -13.06 3.07
N ASN A 39 18.58 -13.03 3.00
CA ASN A 39 17.78 -13.28 1.80
C ASN A 39 17.31 -12.02 1.09
N MET A 40 17.83 -10.85 1.48
CA MET A 40 17.49 -9.58 0.83
C MET A 40 18.70 -9.05 0.08
N ASP A 41 18.55 -8.89 -1.23
CA ASP A 41 19.54 -8.28 -2.12
C ASP A 41 19.15 -6.84 -2.44
N ILE A 42 20.07 -5.89 -2.17
CA ILE A 42 19.98 -4.54 -2.70
C ILE A 42 20.40 -4.58 -4.16
N LEU A 43 19.52 -4.16 -5.07
CA LEU A 43 19.88 -3.98 -6.47
C LEU A 43 20.48 -2.59 -6.70
N GLY A 44 19.76 -1.55 -6.32
CA GLY A 44 20.17 -0.18 -6.56
C GLY A 44 19.64 0.81 -5.52
N HIS A 45 20.21 2.01 -5.57
CA HIS A 45 19.81 3.13 -4.73
C HIS A 45 20.09 4.44 -5.45
N ILE A 46 19.12 5.35 -5.43
CA ILE A 46 19.31 6.72 -5.90
C ILE A 46 18.96 7.72 -4.78
N PRO A 47 19.92 8.56 -4.34
CA PRO A 47 19.63 9.58 -3.35
C PRO A 47 18.76 10.69 -3.95
N LEU A 48 17.65 10.99 -3.30
CA LEU A 48 16.71 12.02 -3.67
C LEU A 48 16.67 13.10 -2.56
N GLY A 49 17.74 13.88 -2.49
CA GLY A 49 17.87 14.94 -1.48
C GLY A 49 16.89 16.11 -1.67
N PRO A 50 16.78 17.00 -0.70
CA PRO A 50 17.35 16.95 0.66
C PRO A 50 16.65 15.95 1.59
N ARG A 51 17.18 15.76 2.81
CA ARG A 51 16.54 14.90 3.83
C ARG A 51 15.10 15.32 4.12
N LEU A 52 14.24 14.35 4.41
CA LEU A 52 12.81 14.54 4.72
C LEU A 52 12.05 15.21 3.55
N SER A 53 12.42 14.88 2.32
CA SER A 53 11.80 15.46 1.13
C SER A 53 11.18 14.43 0.18
N VAL A 54 11.26 13.16 0.50
CA VAL A 54 10.62 12.07 -0.25
C VAL A 54 9.40 11.62 0.53
N ALA A 55 8.30 11.38 -0.16
CA ALA A 55 7.07 10.84 0.39
C ALA A 55 6.74 9.49 -0.27
N ASP A 56 5.47 9.22 -0.52
CA ASP A 56 5.03 7.96 -1.08
C ASP A 56 5.44 7.78 -2.55
N MET A 57 5.27 6.59 -3.07
CA MET A 57 5.65 6.22 -4.41
C MET A 57 4.71 5.15 -4.97
N ASP A 58 4.72 5.04 -6.29
CA ASP A 58 3.97 4.04 -7.05
C ASP A 58 4.81 3.56 -8.23
N ILE A 59 4.68 2.29 -8.65
CA ILE A 59 5.40 1.76 -9.81
C ILE A 59 4.46 1.19 -10.86
N GLU A 60 4.79 1.37 -12.13
CA GLU A 60 4.08 0.66 -13.19
C GLU A 60 4.41 -0.83 -13.16
N GLN A 61 3.40 -1.66 -13.42
CA GLN A 61 3.51 -3.11 -13.31
C GLN A 61 3.96 -3.78 -14.61
N GLU A 62 3.83 -3.09 -15.74
CA GLU A 62 4.23 -3.59 -17.06
C GLU A 62 5.76 -3.51 -17.21
N LEU A 63 6.38 -4.61 -17.66
CA LEU A 63 7.85 -4.67 -17.79
C LEU A 63 8.42 -3.74 -18.84
N ASP A 64 7.62 -3.39 -19.85
CA ASP A 64 7.97 -2.43 -20.90
C ASP A 64 7.70 -0.96 -20.51
N ARG A 65 7.12 -0.76 -19.32
CA ARG A 65 6.94 0.55 -18.69
C ARG A 65 7.59 0.60 -17.30
N PRO A 66 8.91 0.57 -17.23
CA PRO A 66 9.64 0.42 -15.97
C PRO A 66 9.83 1.78 -15.27
N TYR A 67 8.76 2.37 -14.77
CA TYR A 67 8.81 3.68 -14.12
C TYR A 67 8.33 3.61 -12.68
N ALA A 68 9.01 4.36 -11.81
CA ALA A 68 8.59 4.69 -10.47
C ALA A 68 8.24 6.19 -10.39
N TYR A 69 7.13 6.49 -9.79
CA TYR A 69 6.64 7.84 -9.51
C TYR A 69 6.85 8.13 -8.04
N VAL A 70 7.61 9.18 -7.72
CA VAL A 70 8.03 9.47 -6.35
C VAL A 70 7.52 10.83 -5.93
N ALA A 71 6.65 10.88 -4.94
CA ALA A 71 6.12 12.12 -4.40
C ALA A 71 7.21 12.89 -3.65
N ARG A 72 7.23 14.23 -3.85
CA ARG A 72 8.24 15.11 -3.24
C ARG A 72 7.58 16.16 -2.35
N MET A 73 8.05 16.22 -1.12
CA MET A 73 7.47 17.06 -0.06
C MET A 73 8.49 17.95 0.65
N VAL A 74 8.01 18.75 1.58
CA VAL A 74 8.81 19.43 2.60
C VAL A 74 8.32 19.00 3.97
N TYR A 75 8.96 17.99 4.55
CA TYR A 75 8.71 17.58 5.94
C TYR A 75 9.79 18.13 6.88
N GLY A 76 11.01 18.34 6.36
CA GLY A 76 12.10 19.07 7.02
C GLY A 76 12.02 20.58 6.78
N ASP A 77 13.19 21.22 6.77
CA ASP A 77 13.30 22.68 6.58
C ASP A 77 13.17 23.09 5.12
N ILE A 78 13.64 22.26 4.21
CA ILE A 78 13.65 22.50 2.76
C ILE A 78 13.30 21.23 2.00
N GLY A 79 12.76 21.37 0.80
CA GLY A 79 12.48 20.28 -0.12
C GLY A 79 11.71 20.75 -1.33
N PRO A 80 11.71 19.97 -2.40
CA PRO A 80 10.85 20.22 -3.54
C PRO A 80 9.40 19.88 -3.19
N LYS A 81 8.46 20.52 -3.88
CA LYS A 81 7.03 20.18 -3.78
C LYS A 81 6.58 19.73 -5.16
N GLY A 82 6.36 18.45 -5.35
CA GLY A 82 6.02 17.92 -6.65
C GLY A 82 6.22 16.42 -6.78
N LEU A 83 6.75 16.00 -7.92
CA LEU A 83 6.89 14.60 -8.35
C LEU A 83 8.23 14.42 -9.06
N ASP A 84 8.90 13.30 -8.81
CA ASP A 84 9.97 12.78 -9.65
C ASP A 84 9.49 11.52 -10.39
N ILE A 85 9.82 11.40 -11.68
CA ILE A 85 9.69 10.16 -12.44
C ILE A 85 11.07 9.53 -12.53
N VAL A 86 11.18 8.30 -12.03
CA VAL A 86 12.42 7.54 -12.01
C VAL A 86 12.31 6.35 -12.96
N SER A 87 13.24 6.21 -13.89
CA SER A 87 13.38 5.00 -14.68
C SER A 87 13.99 3.90 -13.82
N ILE A 88 13.32 2.75 -13.76
CA ILE A 88 13.78 1.51 -13.13
C ILE A 88 13.96 0.41 -14.18
N ALA A 89 14.27 0.79 -15.43
CA ALA A 89 14.57 -0.13 -16.52
C ALA A 89 15.80 -0.99 -16.21
N ASP A 90 16.78 -0.37 -15.59
CA ASP A 90 17.88 -1.04 -14.91
C ASP A 90 17.74 -0.79 -13.41
N PRO A 91 17.19 -1.76 -12.65
CA PRO A 91 16.97 -1.57 -11.23
C PRO A 91 18.26 -1.47 -10.40
N GLU A 92 19.44 -1.82 -10.97
CA GLU A 92 20.73 -1.59 -10.34
C GLU A 92 21.18 -0.12 -10.47
N HIS A 93 20.68 0.59 -11.48
CA HIS A 93 21.02 1.98 -11.77
C HIS A 93 19.77 2.83 -12.04
N PRO A 94 18.88 3.03 -11.03
CA PRO A 94 17.70 3.87 -11.21
C PRO A 94 18.09 5.32 -11.52
N GLU A 95 17.34 5.99 -12.41
CA GLU A 95 17.64 7.34 -12.89
C GLU A 95 16.41 8.24 -12.88
N VAL A 96 16.53 9.46 -12.33
CA VAL A 96 15.50 10.50 -12.45
C VAL A 96 15.47 11.01 -13.89
N ILE A 97 14.35 10.79 -14.59
CA ILE A 97 14.18 11.19 -15.99
C ILE A 97 13.30 12.42 -16.16
N TYR A 98 12.48 12.75 -15.17
CA TYR A 98 11.61 13.93 -15.21
C TYR A 98 11.30 14.42 -13.79
N GLU A 99 11.15 15.74 -13.65
CA GLU A 99 10.77 16.41 -12.41
C GLU A 99 9.62 17.38 -12.68
N TRP A 100 8.48 17.16 -12.04
CA TRP A 100 7.44 18.17 -11.96
C TRP A 100 7.53 18.93 -10.63
N ARG A 101 7.37 20.23 -10.65
CA ARG A 101 7.38 21.09 -9.45
C ARG A 101 6.27 22.10 -9.53
N ILE A 102 5.57 22.35 -8.40
CA ILE A 102 4.61 23.44 -8.32
C ILE A 102 5.32 24.78 -8.45
N GLU A 103 4.68 25.73 -9.10
CA GLU A 103 5.21 27.07 -9.29
C GLU A 103 5.27 27.84 -7.96
N ASN A 104 6.23 28.76 -7.84
CA ASN A 104 6.38 29.64 -6.68
C ASN A 104 6.37 28.89 -5.34
N GLN A 105 7.20 27.86 -5.22
CA GLN A 105 7.25 26.95 -4.06
C GLN A 105 7.34 27.68 -2.72
N ASP A 106 7.99 28.85 -2.68
CA ASP A 106 8.13 29.68 -1.46
C ASP A 106 6.78 30.24 -0.96
N LEU A 107 5.79 30.34 -1.83
CA LEU A 107 4.44 30.79 -1.50
C LEU A 107 3.53 29.66 -1.05
N HIS A 108 3.94 28.38 -1.27
CA HIS A 108 3.18 27.20 -0.90
C HIS A 108 3.73 26.62 0.40
N MET A 109 3.04 26.88 1.50
CA MET A 109 3.50 26.49 2.83
C MET A 109 3.28 25.02 3.10
N ARG A 110 4.33 24.38 3.65
CA ARG A 110 4.37 22.98 4.13
C ARG A 110 4.07 21.92 3.06
N THR A 111 4.34 20.72 3.42
CA THR A 111 4.22 19.43 2.72
C THR A 111 4.37 19.50 1.19
N GLY A 112 3.33 19.51 0.40
CA GLY A 112 3.43 19.42 -1.06
C GLY A 112 2.98 18.04 -1.53
N GLY A 113 3.75 17.34 -2.36
CA GLY A 113 3.43 16.02 -2.85
C GLY A 113 3.50 14.97 -1.75
N MET A 114 2.40 14.27 -1.48
CA MET A 114 2.31 13.26 -0.42
C MET A 114 2.19 11.86 -0.99
N ASP A 115 1.21 11.61 -1.85
CA ASP A 115 0.92 10.30 -2.42
C ASP A 115 0.77 10.41 -3.94
N VAL A 116 1.06 9.35 -4.65
CA VAL A 116 1.05 9.31 -6.11
C VAL A 116 0.53 7.96 -6.59
N LYS A 117 -0.28 7.96 -7.65
CA LYS A 117 -0.77 6.74 -8.28
C LYS A 117 -0.76 6.88 -9.80
N HIS A 118 -0.31 5.83 -10.49
CA HIS A 118 -0.47 5.76 -11.94
C HIS A 118 -1.83 5.17 -12.32
N PHE A 119 -2.29 5.45 -13.53
CA PHE A 119 -3.49 4.85 -14.09
C PHE A 119 -3.50 4.89 -15.62
N LYS A 120 -4.40 4.10 -16.21
CA LYS A 120 -4.56 4.00 -17.66
C LYS A 120 -6.01 4.24 -18.05
N ILE A 121 -6.22 5.02 -19.10
CA ILE A 121 -7.53 5.19 -19.77
C ILE A 121 -7.33 4.97 -21.27
N GLY A 122 -7.93 3.90 -21.80
CA GLY A 122 -7.65 3.45 -23.15
C GLY A 122 -6.15 3.16 -23.33
N ASP A 123 -5.53 3.71 -24.36
CA ASP A 123 -4.11 3.52 -24.65
C ASP A 123 -3.21 4.60 -24.01
N ARG A 124 -3.74 5.38 -23.08
CA ARG A 124 -3.01 6.51 -22.47
C ARG A 124 -2.71 6.25 -21.00
N TYR A 125 -1.49 6.58 -20.61
CA TYR A 125 -0.98 6.42 -19.26
C TYR A 125 -0.88 7.79 -18.58
N TYR A 126 -1.31 7.83 -17.35
CA TYR A 126 -1.35 9.03 -16.53
C TYR A 126 -0.79 8.76 -15.14
N VAL A 127 -0.37 9.80 -14.48
CA VAL A 127 -0.08 9.79 -13.06
C VAL A 127 -0.83 10.92 -12.37
N VAL A 128 -1.42 10.63 -11.22
CA VAL A 128 -2.02 11.61 -10.35
C VAL A 128 -1.18 11.75 -9.10
N GLN A 129 -0.78 12.98 -8.78
CA GLN A 129 0.00 13.35 -7.60
C GLN A 129 -0.88 14.14 -6.65
N SER A 130 -1.07 13.66 -5.42
CA SER A 130 -1.75 14.42 -4.37
C SER A 130 -0.89 15.59 -3.90
N LEU A 131 -1.55 16.67 -3.53
CA LEU A 131 -0.90 17.87 -3.00
C LEU A 131 -1.58 18.28 -1.69
N GLN A 132 -0.80 18.26 -0.63
CA GLN A 132 -1.26 18.71 0.69
C GLN A 132 -0.56 20.02 1.07
N PHE A 133 -1.34 21.01 1.48
CA PHE A 133 -0.83 22.28 1.97
C PHE A 133 -1.31 22.53 3.39
N GLY A 134 -0.39 22.70 4.33
CA GLY A 134 -0.73 22.82 5.74
C GLY A 134 -1.49 24.07 6.12
N GLN A 135 -1.21 25.20 5.51
CA GLN A 135 -1.86 26.50 5.78
C GLN A 135 -1.59 27.51 4.68
N GLY A 136 -2.57 28.32 4.33
CA GLY A 136 -2.47 29.54 3.55
C GLY A 136 -1.69 29.40 2.24
N GLY A 137 -1.39 30.52 1.61
CA GLY A 137 -0.70 30.56 0.34
C GLY A 137 -1.61 30.29 -0.86
N PRO A 138 -1.13 30.53 -2.07
CA PRO A 138 -1.86 30.21 -3.28
C PRO A 138 -1.98 28.70 -3.45
N ASN A 139 -3.09 28.26 -4.02
CA ASN A 139 -3.38 26.85 -4.29
C ASN A 139 -3.48 25.93 -3.06
N THR A 140 -3.82 26.46 -1.87
CA THR A 140 -4.09 25.63 -0.68
C THR A 140 -5.32 24.73 -0.85
N ASP A 141 -6.15 25.00 -1.83
CA ASP A 141 -7.28 24.21 -2.28
C ASP A 141 -6.91 23.21 -3.40
N MET A 142 -5.67 23.23 -3.89
CA MET A 142 -5.23 22.27 -4.90
C MET A 142 -5.03 20.89 -4.27
N GLY A 143 -5.89 19.94 -4.64
CA GLY A 143 -5.86 18.57 -4.12
C GLY A 143 -4.92 17.65 -4.88
N ALA A 144 -4.87 17.77 -6.21
CA ALA A 144 -4.01 16.92 -7.02
C ALA A 144 -3.67 17.55 -8.38
N VAL A 145 -2.57 17.08 -8.97
CA VAL A 145 -2.21 17.33 -10.37
C VAL A 145 -2.22 16.02 -11.14
N VAL A 146 -2.65 16.04 -12.39
CA VAL A 146 -2.62 14.90 -13.29
C VAL A 146 -1.65 15.18 -14.45
N LEU A 147 -0.73 14.26 -14.67
CA LEU A 147 0.24 14.30 -15.75
C LEU A 147 -0.03 13.17 -16.73
N ASP A 148 0.05 13.48 -18.03
CA ASP A 148 0.08 12.49 -19.10
C ASP A 148 1.52 12.02 -19.28
N VAL A 149 1.75 10.74 -19.08
CA VAL A 149 3.06 10.08 -19.16
C VAL A 149 3.13 9.03 -20.27
N THR A 150 2.17 9.08 -21.20
CA THR A 150 2.03 8.10 -22.29
C THR A 150 3.29 8.00 -23.15
N GLY A 151 3.97 9.12 -23.39
CA GLY A 151 5.11 9.16 -24.31
C GLY A 151 6.46 8.80 -23.71
N LEU A 152 6.51 8.39 -22.41
CA LEU A 152 7.75 7.87 -21.84
C LEU A 152 8.28 6.67 -22.67
N PRO A 153 9.59 6.53 -22.87
CA PRO A 153 10.69 7.18 -22.11
C PRO A 153 11.10 8.58 -22.53
N ASP A 154 10.46 9.23 -23.49
CA ASP A 154 10.78 10.61 -23.87
C ASP A 154 10.19 11.61 -22.85
N PRO A 155 10.99 12.17 -21.92
CA PRO A 155 10.48 13.06 -20.88
C PRO A 155 9.91 14.38 -21.42
N SER A 156 10.28 14.77 -22.66
CA SER A 156 9.76 15.97 -23.30
C SER A 156 8.27 15.87 -23.67
N THR A 157 7.73 14.65 -23.64
CA THR A 157 6.31 14.38 -23.91
C THR A 157 5.43 14.46 -22.67
N VAL A 158 6.04 14.44 -21.46
CA VAL A 158 5.31 14.55 -20.19
C VAL A 158 4.69 15.92 -20.08
N ARG A 159 3.40 15.98 -19.76
CA ARG A 159 2.68 17.26 -19.63
C ARG A 159 1.60 17.18 -18.56
N GLU A 160 1.43 18.27 -17.85
CA GLU A 160 0.29 18.48 -16.97
C GLU A 160 -0.98 18.60 -17.81
N VAL A 161 -2.03 17.85 -17.43
CA VAL A 161 -3.32 17.83 -18.15
C VAL A 161 -4.47 18.34 -17.30
N ALA A 162 -4.39 18.24 -15.98
CA ALA A 162 -5.45 18.72 -15.08
C ALA A 162 -4.92 19.06 -13.68
N ARG A 163 -5.64 19.95 -13.01
CA ARG A 163 -5.49 20.26 -11.56
C ARG A 163 -6.85 20.09 -10.89
N ILE A 164 -6.92 19.14 -9.97
CA ILE A 164 -8.12 18.92 -9.16
C ILE A 164 -8.02 19.85 -7.95
N ARG A 165 -9.07 20.66 -7.70
CA ARG A 165 -9.17 21.51 -6.53
C ARG A 165 -10.14 20.89 -5.54
N GLU A 166 -9.83 21.02 -4.25
CA GLU A 166 -10.69 20.58 -3.17
C GLU A 166 -11.85 21.60 -3.02
N PRO A 167 -13.11 21.18 -3.27
CA PRO A 167 -14.20 22.14 -3.34
C PRO A 167 -14.80 22.53 -1.99
N ASP A 168 -14.60 21.71 -0.95
CA ASP A 168 -15.29 21.88 0.32
C ASP A 168 -14.42 22.63 1.35
N LEU A 169 -13.21 22.17 1.60
CA LEU A 169 -12.32 22.72 2.62
C LEU A 169 -10.86 22.81 2.11
N PRO A 170 -10.21 23.97 2.22
CA PRO A 170 -8.80 24.08 1.84
C PRO A 170 -7.89 23.13 2.63
N GLY A 171 -6.77 22.74 2.01
CA GLY A 171 -5.78 21.85 2.60
C GLY A 171 -5.23 20.83 1.60
N GLY A 172 -5.95 20.61 0.52
CA GLY A 172 -5.62 19.65 -0.52
C GLY A 172 -5.85 18.20 -0.07
N PHE A 173 -5.22 17.27 -0.77
CA PHE A 173 -5.35 15.83 -0.50
C PHE A 173 -4.09 15.30 0.18
N HIS A 174 -4.27 14.52 1.24
CA HIS A 174 -3.17 13.83 1.93
C HIS A 174 -2.84 12.53 1.21
N ASN A 175 -3.75 11.56 1.20
CA ASN A 175 -3.61 10.30 0.49
C ASN A 175 -4.66 10.17 -0.62
N ILE A 176 -4.31 9.37 -1.63
CA ILE A 176 -5.15 9.08 -2.78
C ILE A 176 -5.08 7.59 -3.11
N PHE A 177 -6.15 7.07 -3.73
CA PHE A 177 -6.17 5.74 -4.31
C PHE A 177 -6.88 5.79 -5.66
N VAL A 178 -6.28 5.20 -6.69
CA VAL A 178 -6.92 5.08 -8.00
C VAL A 178 -7.43 3.67 -8.21
N TYR A 179 -8.67 3.55 -8.62
CA TYR A 179 -9.35 2.27 -8.74
C TYR A 179 -10.08 2.11 -10.07
N LYS A 180 -9.87 0.96 -10.73
CA LYS A 180 -10.67 0.53 -11.88
C LYS A 180 -11.95 -0.12 -11.36
N HIS A 181 -13.03 0.63 -11.34
CA HIS A 181 -14.32 0.21 -10.83
C HIS A 181 -14.99 -0.85 -11.71
N SER A 182 -15.86 -1.67 -11.14
CA SER A 182 -16.54 -2.77 -11.86
C SER A 182 -17.46 -2.30 -12.98
N ASP A 183 -17.87 -1.04 -12.99
CA ASP A 183 -18.60 -0.40 -14.10
C ASP A 183 -17.70 0.18 -15.20
N ALA A 184 -16.42 -0.14 -15.16
CA ALA A 184 -15.36 0.27 -16.08
C ALA A 184 -14.85 1.71 -15.93
N ARG A 185 -15.38 2.55 -15.02
CA ARG A 185 -14.79 3.85 -14.73
C ARG A 185 -13.43 3.72 -14.05
N VAL A 186 -12.57 4.71 -14.21
CA VAL A 186 -11.34 4.88 -13.45
C VAL A 186 -11.57 5.99 -12.43
N LEU A 187 -11.57 5.65 -11.16
CA LEU A 187 -11.98 6.53 -10.06
C LEU A 187 -10.78 6.90 -9.19
N LEU A 188 -10.73 8.17 -8.79
CA LEU A 188 -9.80 8.66 -7.77
C LEU A 188 -10.56 8.83 -6.46
N PHE A 189 -10.12 8.12 -5.44
CA PHE A 189 -10.52 8.37 -4.06
C PHE A 189 -9.48 9.27 -3.40
N SER A 190 -9.90 10.27 -2.63
CA SER A 190 -8.97 11.20 -1.98
C SER A 190 -9.39 11.52 -0.56
N THR A 191 -8.42 11.60 0.35
CA THR A 191 -8.63 12.14 1.68
C THR A 191 -8.78 13.65 1.59
N VAL A 192 -9.65 14.20 2.43
CA VAL A 192 -9.90 15.63 2.55
C VAL A 192 -10.00 16.03 4.03
N SER A 193 -10.02 17.32 4.31
CA SER A 193 -10.17 17.82 5.69
C SER A 193 -11.55 17.56 6.31
N GLY A 194 -12.55 17.15 5.51
CA GLY A 194 -13.89 16.82 5.95
C GLY A 194 -14.08 15.39 6.46
N PRO A 195 -15.23 15.03 7.03
CA PRO A 195 -15.53 13.70 7.56
C PRO A 195 -15.94 12.70 6.45
N PHE A 196 -15.26 12.72 5.33
CA PHE A 196 -15.50 11.85 4.16
C PHE A 196 -14.24 11.73 3.31
N ALA A 197 -14.25 10.79 2.37
CA ALA A 197 -13.35 10.78 1.22
C ALA A 197 -14.11 11.23 -0.01
N HIS A 198 -13.49 12.01 -0.89
CA HIS A 198 -14.05 12.36 -2.19
C HIS A 198 -13.82 11.27 -3.23
N VAL A 199 -14.72 11.16 -4.20
CA VAL A 199 -14.58 10.24 -5.34
C VAL A 199 -14.72 11.01 -6.64
N TYR A 200 -13.67 10.99 -7.48
CA TYR A 200 -13.64 11.68 -8.76
C TYR A 200 -13.60 10.66 -9.91
N ASP A 201 -14.30 10.98 -11.01
CA ASP A 201 -14.19 10.28 -12.28
C ASP A 201 -12.99 10.85 -13.06
N LEU A 202 -11.93 10.05 -13.19
CA LEU A 202 -10.69 10.48 -13.84
C LEU A 202 -10.81 10.67 -15.35
N ALA A 203 -11.78 10.03 -16.02
CA ALA A 203 -12.04 10.30 -17.42
C ALA A 203 -12.50 11.75 -17.60
N ARG A 204 -13.44 12.21 -16.78
CA ARG A 204 -13.89 13.62 -16.78
C ARG A 204 -12.76 14.58 -16.44
N VAL A 205 -11.90 14.20 -15.49
CA VAL A 205 -10.75 15.03 -15.11
C VAL A 205 -9.81 15.24 -16.29
N VAL A 206 -9.41 14.19 -17.02
CA VAL A 206 -8.47 14.31 -18.14
C VAL A 206 -9.11 14.94 -19.39
N GLU A 207 -10.43 14.90 -19.50
CA GLU A 207 -11.21 15.60 -20.52
C GLU A 207 -11.44 17.07 -20.22
N GLY A 208 -11.12 17.53 -18.99
CA GLY A 208 -11.26 18.92 -18.55
C GLY A 208 -12.62 19.27 -17.99
N ASP A 209 -13.53 18.29 -17.79
CA ASP A 209 -14.85 18.47 -17.18
C ASP A 209 -14.76 18.42 -15.65
N LEU A 210 -14.00 19.35 -15.08
CA LEU A 210 -13.70 19.38 -13.64
C LEU A 210 -14.92 19.68 -12.77
N ASP A 211 -15.89 20.46 -13.29
CA ASP A 211 -17.08 20.82 -12.55
C ASP A 211 -18.00 19.60 -12.27
N ASN A 212 -17.93 18.57 -13.10
CA ASN A 212 -18.70 17.34 -12.97
C ASN A 212 -17.84 16.13 -12.56
N ALA A 213 -16.56 16.33 -12.28
CA ALA A 213 -15.64 15.22 -11.98
C ALA A 213 -15.85 14.63 -10.58
N LEU A 214 -16.25 15.42 -9.58
CA LEU A 214 -16.62 14.93 -8.25
C LEU A 214 -17.98 14.24 -8.29
N ILE A 215 -18.00 12.92 -8.17
CA ILE A 215 -19.20 12.08 -8.37
C ILE A 215 -19.72 11.42 -7.10
N GLY A 216 -18.98 11.48 -6.00
CA GLY A 216 -19.42 10.85 -4.74
C GLY A 216 -18.56 11.23 -3.54
N ARG A 217 -19.05 10.84 -2.37
CA ARG A 217 -18.35 10.97 -1.09
C ARG A 217 -18.60 9.74 -0.23
N VAL A 218 -17.53 9.16 0.33
CA VAL A 218 -17.64 8.06 1.30
C VAL A 218 -17.54 8.65 2.71
N PRO A 219 -18.60 8.62 3.51
CA PRO A 219 -18.61 9.28 4.82
C PRO A 219 -17.82 8.48 5.87
N VAL A 220 -17.24 9.18 6.85
CA VAL A 220 -16.84 8.58 8.12
C VAL A 220 -18.08 8.54 9.02
N PRO A 221 -18.57 7.36 9.45
CA PRO A 221 -19.78 7.27 10.23
C PRO A 221 -19.59 7.85 11.64
N GLU A 222 -20.61 8.52 12.16
CA GLU A 222 -20.62 8.95 13.57
C GLU A 222 -20.74 7.72 14.48
N THR A 223 -19.80 7.58 15.41
CA THR A 223 -19.78 6.51 16.40
C THR A 223 -19.42 7.08 17.79
N GLU A 224 -19.59 6.28 18.85
CA GLU A 224 -19.12 6.67 20.20
C GLU A 224 -17.59 6.85 20.25
N PHE A 225 -16.84 6.29 19.30
CA PHE A 225 -15.38 6.34 19.19
C PHE A 225 -14.90 7.49 18.30
N ASN A 226 -15.77 8.04 17.46
CA ASN A 226 -15.49 9.14 16.55
C ASN A 226 -16.26 10.39 16.98
N ARG A 227 -15.70 11.15 17.89
CA ARG A 227 -16.28 12.42 18.35
C ARG A 227 -15.57 13.59 17.67
N GLY A 228 -15.96 13.92 16.45
CA GLY A 228 -15.58 15.18 15.82
C GLY A 228 -14.62 15.09 14.65
N GLY A 229 -15.17 15.06 13.50
CA GLY A 229 -14.81 15.87 12.35
C GLY A 229 -13.53 15.59 11.59
N ARG A 230 -12.70 14.61 11.94
CA ARG A 230 -11.62 14.20 11.05
C ARG A 230 -12.13 13.12 10.11
N GLY A 231 -11.67 13.19 8.84
CA GLY A 231 -11.97 12.23 7.81
C GLY A 231 -11.13 10.96 7.89
N TYR A 232 -10.96 10.35 6.76
CA TYR A 232 -10.01 9.26 6.57
C TYR A 232 -8.58 9.78 6.59
N HIS A 233 -7.67 8.92 7.03
CA HIS A 233 -6.24 9.18 6.92
C HIS A 233 -5.70 8.49 5.67
N ASP A 234 -6.04 7.20 5.50
CA ASP A 234 -5.67 6.42 4.34
C ASP A 234 -6.76 5.39 4.01
N PHE A 235 -6.69 4.77 2.84
CA PHE A 235 -7.64 3.77 2.40
C PHE A 235 -7.13 2.93 1.25
N TYR A 236 -7.78 1.80 1.05
CA TYR A 236 -7.65 0.93 -0.09
C TYR A 236 -9.03 0.72 -0.71
N VAL A 237 -9.09 0.53 -2.02
CA VAL A 237 -10.32 0.17 -2.73
C VAL A 237 -10.07 -1.08 -3.56
N GLY A 238 -10.95 -2.07 -3.42
CA GLY A 238 -10.80 -3.33 -4.11
C GLY A 238 -12.13 -4.03 -4.34
N TYR A 239 -12.11 -5.02 -5.22
CA TYR A 239 -13.28 -5.80 -5.58
C TYR A 239 -13.39 -7.05 -4.73
N HIS A 240 -14.55 -7.28 -4.13
CA HIS A 240 -14.80 -8.51 -3.38
C HIS A 240 -15.33 -9.60 -4.33
N PRO A 241 -14.56 -10.66 -4.58
CA PRO A 241 -14.84 -11.56 -5.69
C PRO A 241 -16.09 -12.44 -5.50
N ASP A 242 -16.47 -12.73 -4.25
CA ASP A 242 -17.60 -13.60 -3.94
C ASP A 242 -18.92 -12.84 -3.95
N THR A 243 -18.96 -11.61 -3.42
CA THR A 243 -20.17 -10.78 -3.42
C THR A 243 -20.33 -9.97 -4.72
N GLY A 244 -19.23 -9.69 -5.40
CA GLY A 244 -19.22 -8.83 -6.59
C GLY A 244 -19.36 -7.35 -6.28
N GLU A 245 -18.99 -6.95 -5.05
CA GLU A 245 -19.02 -5.56 -4.59
C GLU A 245 -17.67 -4.88 -4.81
N ASP A 246 -17.70 -3.63 -5.22
CA ASP A 246 -16.56 -2.73 -5.09
C ASP A 246 -16.53 -2.24 -3.64
N ARG A 247 -15.43 -2.44 -2.93
CA ARG A 247 -15.33 -2.14 -1.50
C ARG A 247 -14.25 -1.12 -1.20
N PHE A 248 -14.62 -0.12 -0.42
CA PHE A 248 -13.71 0.85 0.18
C PHE A 248 -13.34 0.40 1.58
N TYR A 249 -12.06 0.35 1.87
CA TYR A 249 -11.47 -0.03 3.16
C TYR A 249 -10.77 1.20 3.73
N GLY A 250 -11.44 1.95 4.59
CA GLY A 250 -10.93 3.22 5.10
C GLY A 250 -10.44 3.16 6.53
N GLY A 251 -9.20 3.59 6.75
CA GLY A 251 -8.64 3.92 8.05
C GLY A 251 -8.84 5.41 8.37
N GLY A 252 -9.40 5.72 9.51
CA GLY A 252 -9.71 7.10 9.85
C GLY A 252 -10.11 7.31 11.29
N SER A 253 -10.74 8.42 11.56
CA SER A 253 -11.18 8.79 12.91
C SER A 253 -12.06 7.72 13.54
N GLY A 254 -11.65 7.19 14.70
CA GLY A 254 -12.38 6.17 15.46
C GLY A 254 -12.02 4.73 15.14
N GLY A 255 -11.37 4.43 14.00
CA GLY A 255 -10.99 3.07 13.60
C GLY A 255 -11.01 2.84 12.10
N TYR A 256 -11.64 1.72 11.68
CA TYR A 256 -11.66 1.30 10.29
C TYR A 256 -13.07 1.00 9.83
N TYR A 257 -13.35 1.25 8.55
CA TYR A 257 -14.67 1.18 7.98
C TYR A 257 -14.64 0.51 6.60
N ILE A 258 -15.56 -0.40 6.34
CA ILE A 258 -15.71 -1.06 5.03
C ILE A 258 -17.07 -0.67 4.46
N TYR A 259 -17.02 -0.04 3.30
CA TYR A 259 -18.20 0.35 2.53
C TYR A 259 -18.29 -0.45 1.24
N ASP A 260 -19.50 -0.80 0.87
CA ASP A 260 -19.83 -1.13 -0.51
C ASP A 260 -19.97 0.20 -1.27
N VAL A 261 -19.16 0.37 -2.30
CA VAL A 261 -19.10 1.53 -3.17
C VAL A 261 -19.42 1.17 -4.62
N THR A 262 -20.08 0.04 -4.85
CA THR A 262 -20.58 -0.35 -6.18
C THR A 262 -21.52 0.70 -6.75
N ASP A 263 -22.35 1.32 -5.89
CA ASP A 263 -23.05 2.59 -6.19
C ASP A 263 -22.29 3.73 -5.51
N ILE A 264 -21.50 4.46 -6.28
CA ILE A 264 -20.65 5.57 -5.78
C ILE A 264 -21.49 6.72 -5.21
N GLU A 265 -22.72 6.92 -5.69
CA GLU A 265 -23.58 7.99 -5.22
C GLU A 265 -24.22 7.63 -3.87
N ASN A 266 -24.36 6.35 -3.56
CA ASN A 266 -25.01 5.82 -2.37
C ASN A 266 -24.14 4.76 -1.68
N PRO A 267 -22.97 5.10 -1.11
CA PRO A 267 -22.09 4.13 -0.44
C PRO A 267 -22.77 3.53 0.79
N GLU A 268 -22.71 2.20 0.93
CA GLU A 268 -23.34 1.47 2.02
C GLU A 268 -22.32 0.94 3.02
N LEU A 269 -22.42 1.32 4.31
CA LEU A 269 -21.56 0.79 5.36
C LEU A 269 -21.85 -0.68 5.61
N ARG A 270 -20.84 -1.53 5.43
CA ARG A 270 -20.92 -2.98 5.63
C ARG A 270 -20.38 -3.42 6.98
N ILE A 271 -19.14 -3.05 7.29
CA ILE A 271 -18.41 -3.54 8.46
C ILE A 271 -17.67 -2.37 9.12
N THR A 272 -17.60 -2.40 10.43
CA THR A 272 -16.78 -1.48 11.22
C THR A 272 -15.78 -2.25 12.10
N LEU A 273 -14.59 -1.67 12.30
CA LEU A 273 -13.62 -2.10 13.29
C LEU A 273 -13.36 -0.91 14.22
N VAL A 274 -14.31 -0.63 15.09
CA VAL A 274 -14.26 0.48 16.05
C VAL A 274 -14.27 -0.02 17.48
N GLY A 275 -13.67 0.76 18.39
CA GLY A 275 -13.48 0.34 19.78
C GLY A 275 -12.40 -0.73 19.95
N VAL A 276 -11.52 -0.87 18.97
CA VAL A 276 -10.33 -1.72 19.04
C VAL A 276 -9.35 -1.13 20.06
N SER A 277 -8.82 -1.96 20.95
CA SER A 277 -7.89 -1.50 21.98
C SER A 277 -6.63 -0.86 21.36
N GLY A 278 -6.33 0.38 21.82
CA GLY A 278 -5.18 1.14 21.34
C GLY A 278 -5.37 1.82 19.98
N VAL A 279 -6.55 1.76 19.36
CA VAL A 279 -6.86 2.43 18.08
C VAL A 279 -7.76 3.64 18.36
N ARG A 280 -7.29 4.84 18.02
CA ARG A 280 -8.06 6.09 18.01
C ARG A 280 -8.33 6.61 16.62
N GLY A 281 -7.44 6.29 15.70
CA GLY A 281 -7.55 6.55 14.27
C GLY A 281 -6.86 5.42 13.54
N GLY A 282 -7.48 4.91 12.47
CA GLY A 282 -6.87 3.98 11.54
C GLY A 282 -6.01 4.72 10.54
N HIS A 283 -5.04 4.02 9.99
CA HIS A 283 -4.19 4.41 8.88
C HIS A 283 -4.41 3.44 7.72
N THR A 284 -3.37 2.89 7.10
CA THR A 284 -3.49 1.95 5.98
C THR A 284 -4.32 0.72 6.38
N PHE A 285 -5.28 0.36 5.55
CA PHE A 285 -6.23 -0.71 5.82
C PHE A 285 -6.50 -1.51 4.55
N THR A 286 -5.84 -2.67 4.42
CA THR A 286 -5.77 -3.44 3.18
C THR A 286 -6.35 -4.85 3.38
N PRO A 287 -7.23 -5.35 2.47
CA PRO A 287 -7.74 -6.70 2.53
C PRO A 287 -6.76 -7.72 1.97
N SER A 288 -6.91 -9.00 2.36
CA SER A 288 -6.44 -10.12 1.56
C SER A 288 -7.20 -10.19 0.22
N PRO A 289 -6.64 -10.82 -0.83
CA PRO A 289 -7.29 -10.86 -2.15
C PRO A 289 -8.67 -11.54 -2.18
N ASP A 290 -8.97 -12.39 -1.22
CA ASP A 290 -10.30 -13.00 -1.04
C ASP A 290 -11.24 -12.16 -0.18
N GLY A 291 -10.76 -11.04 0.39
CA GLY A 291 -11.54 -10.15 1.24
C GLY A 291 -11.84 -10.69 2.63
N ARG A 292 -11.28 -11.84 3.02
CA ARG A 292 -11.53 -12.45 4.33
C ARG A 292 -10.72 -11.80 5.44
N TYR A 293 -9.42 -11.62 5.23
CA TYR A 293 -8.56 -11.00 6.22
C TYR A 293 -8.33 -9.54 5.89
N VAL A 294 -8.11 -8.73 6.91
CA VAL A 294 -7.64 -7.35 6.74
C VAL A 294 -6.43 -7.09 7.61
N ILE A 295 -5.50 -6.34 7.04
CA ILE A 295 -4.28 -5.85 7.65
C ILE A 295 -4.54 -4.39 8.00
N ALA A 296 -4.50 -4.06 9.29
CA ALA A 296 -4.93 -2.78 9.82
C ALA A 296 -3.79 -2.11 10.59
N GLU A 297 -3.43 -0.94 10.17
CA GLU A 297 -2.32 -0.17 10.70
C GLU A 297 -2.79 1.08 11.43
N THR A 298 -1.97 1.51 12.37
CA THR A 298 -2.07 2.82 13.02
C THR A 298 -0.70 3.47 13.02
N GLU A 299 -0.59 4.67 12.52
CA GLU A 299 0.67 5.39 12.38
C GLU A 299 1.11 6.02 13.69
N TYR A 300 1.31 5.21 14.74
CA TYR A 300 1.91 5.66 16.00
C TYR A 300 2.73 4.60 16.71
N GLN A 301 3.70 5.06 17.51
CA GLN A 301 4.56 4.20 18.31
C GLN A 301 3.77 3.28 19.25
N TYR A 302 4.33 2.13 19.55
CA TYR A 302 3.74 1.12 20.44
C TYR A 302 2.42 0.53 19.92
N ALA A 303 2.18 0.65 18.61
CA ALA A 303 1.02 0.09 17.94
C ALA A 303 1.45 -0.91 16.86
N PRO A 304 1.18 -2.21 17.03
CA PRO A 304 1.48 -3.20 15.99
C PRO A 304 0.50 -3.07 14.82
N ILE A 305 0.90 -3.59 13.66
CA ILE A 305 -0.05 -3.95 12.59
C ILE A 305 -0.93 -5.08 13.13
N ARG A 306 -2.24 -4.98 12.96
CA ARG A 306 -3.23 -5.95 13.43
C ARG A 306 -3.85 -6.69 12.26
N ILE A 307 -4.05 -7.99 12.43
CA ILE A 307 -4.72 -8.83 11.46
C ILE A 307 -6.10 -9.22 12.03
N PHE A 308 -7.15 -8.98 11.24
CA PHE A 308 -8.52 -9.35 11.60
C PHE A 308 -9.08 -10.37 10.62
N ASP A 309 -9.85 -11.32 11.12
CA ASP A 309 -10.70 -12.20 10.30
C ASP A 309 -12.10 -11.58 10.19
N LEU A 310 -12.51 -11.26 8.98
CA LEU A 310 -13.81 -10.67 8.70
C LEU A 310 -14.92 -11.72 8.55
N GLN A 311 -14.60 -13.03 8.57
CA GLN A 311 -15.57 -14.08 8.31
C GLN A 311 -16.87 -13.94 9.14
N PRO A 312 -16.83 -13.63 10.45
CA PRO A 312 -18.08 -13.47 11.20
C PRO A 312 -18.97 -12.33 10.69
N ALA A 313 -18.37 -11.28 10.14
CA ALA A 313 -19.12 -10.18 9.56
C ALA A 313 -19.58 -10.49 8.12
N LEU A 314 -18.79 -11.23 7.36
CA LEU A 314 -19.18 -11.70 6.03
C LEU A 314 -20.33 -12.69 6.10
N ASP A 315 -20.43 -13.50 7.15
CA ASP A 315 -21.55 -14.41 7.43
C ASP A 315 -22.78 -13.68 8.01
N GLY A 316 -22.66 -12.38 8.28
CA GLY A 316 -23.76 -11.55 8.81
C GLY A 316 -24.02 -11.75 10.31
N GLU A 317 -23.12 -12.38 11.05
CA GLU A 317 -23.26 -12.63 12.48
C GLU A 317 -23.02 -11.35 13.30
N VAL A 318 -22.13 -10.48 12.83
CA VAL A 318 -21.76 -9.21 13.46
C VAL A 318 -21.58 -8.10 12.42
N THR A 319 -21.66 -6.83 12.85
CA THR A 319 -21.34 -5.67 12.00
C THR A 319 -20.12 -4.91 12.49
N ASN A 320 -19.59 -5.25 13.65
CA ASN A 320 -18.41 -4.64 14.24
C ASN A 320 -17.45 -5.68 14.81
N ILE A 321 -16.18 -5.64 14.40
CA ILE A 321 -15.14 -6.54 14.87
C ILE A 321 -14.14 -5.72 15.71
N ARG A 322 -13.93 -6.13 16.98
CA ARG A 322 -13.09 -5.40 17.93
C ARG A 322 -11.76 -6.06 18.25
N SER A 323 -11.65 -7.35 17.99
CA SER A 323 -10.50 -8.15 18.40
C SER A 323 -9.75 -8.65 17.17
N PRO A 324 -8.47 -8.29 17.02
CA PRO A 324 -7.63 -8.92 16.02
C PRO A 324 -7.40 -10.39 16.37
N ILE A 325 -7.16 -11.23 15.36
CA ILE A 325 -6.72 -12.61 15.53
C ILE A 325 -5.23 -12.69 15.83
N SER A 326 -4.46 -11.72 15.35
CA SER A 326 -3.01 -11.61 15.58
C SER A 326 -2.53 -10.18 15.40
N ALA A 327 -1.23 -9.98 15.66
CA ALA A 327 -0.56 -8.72 15.42
C ALA A 327 0.92 -8.94 15.11
N TRP A 328 1.50 -8.03 14.32
CA TRP A 328 2.91 -8.04 13.97
C TRP A 328 3.57 -6.68 14.21
N THR A 329 4.83 -6.67 14.61
CA THR A 329 5.67 -5.48 14.68
C THR A 329 7.14 -5.88 14.52
N ALA A 330 7.93 -5.02 13.89
CA ALA A 330 9.39 -5.14 13.88
C ALA A 330 9.98 -4.60 15.19
N ASP A 331 10.07 -3.30 15.33
CA ASP A 331 10.45 -2.66 16.57
C ASP A 331 9.25 -1.99 17.24
N TRP A 332 9.00 -2.41 18.46
CA TRP A 332 7.93 -1.89 19.30
C TRP A 332 7.95 -0.37 19.51
N GLN A 333 9.12 0.26 19.44
CA GLN A 333 9.30 1.70 19.64
C GLN A 333 9.14 2.52 18.37
N ASN A 334 9.12 1.87 17.21
CA ASN A 334 8.92 2.52 15.93
C ASN A 334 7.46 2.44 15.49
N LEU A 335 7.19 2.84 14.28
CA LEU A 335 5.87 2.80 13.66
C LEU A 335 6.04 2.44 12.19
N VAL A 336 4.99 1.94 11.60
CA VAL A 336 4.91 1.65 10.17
C VAL A 336 4.15 2.79 9.50
N HIS A 337 4.47 3.11 8.24
CA HIS A 337 3.75 4.10 7.46
C HIS A 337 2.75 3.45 6.51
N ASN A 338 3.22 2.63 5.57
CA ASN A 338 2.37 1.97 4.59
C ASN A 338 2.72 0.50 4.43
N HIS A 339 1.82 -0.26 3.82
CA HIS A 339 2.09 -1.63 3.45
C HIS A 339 1.37 -2.03 2.16
N GLU A 340 2.00 -2.95 1.42
CA GLU A 340 1.46 -3.61 0.25
C GLU A 340 1.27 -5.10 0.51
N VAL A 341 0.14 -5.65 0.06
CA VAL A 341 -0.18 -7.07 0.24
C VAL A 341 0.01 -7.83 -1.07
N ARG A 342 0.87 -8.83 -1.04
CA ARG A 342 1.02 -9.87 -2.06
C ARG A 342 0.88 -11.21 -1.36
N TRP A 343 -0.36 -11.59 -1.10
CA TRP A 343 -0.68 -12.74 -0.23
C TRP A 343 0.17 -13.97 -0.55
N PRO A 344 0.80 -14.62 0.45
CA PRO A 344 0.66 -14.37 1.89
C PRO A 344 1.65 -13.35 2.47
N TYR A 345 2.35 -12.58 1.65
CA TYR A 345 3.36 -11.62 2.10
C TYR A 345 2.74 -10.23 2.28
N VAL A 346 3.22 -9.52 3.30
CA VAL A 346 2.98 -8.10 3.53
C VAL A 346 4.32 -7.39 3.52
N PHE A 347 4.46 -6.44 2.61
CA PHE A 347 5.62 -5.57 2.48
C PHE A 347 5.30 -4.25 3.15
N ALA A 348 6.07 -3.88 4.17
CA ALA A 348 5.78 -2.72 5.00
C ALA A 348 6.96 -1.72 5.00
N SER A 349 6.65 -0.45 4.80
CA SER A 349 7.59 0.65 4.98
C SER A 349 7.55 1.11 6.43
N GLY A 350 8.56 0.72 7.20
CA GLY A 350 8.59 0.80 8.66
C GLY A 350 9.31 2.05 9.18
N TYR A 351 9.27 3.18 8.48
CA TYR A 351 10.04 4.36 8.90
C TYR A 351 11.49 4.00 9.28
N LEU A 352 11.86 4.18 10.57
CA LEU A 352 13.21 3.91 11.07
C LEU A 352 13.62 2.43 11.00
N ASP A 353 12.68 1.52 10.80
CA ASP A 353 12.95 0.08 10.63
C ASP A 353 13.16 -0.31 9.15
N GLY A 354 13.03 0.65 8.22
CA GLY A 354 13.21 0.42 6.80
C GLY A 354 12.12 -0.47 6.20
N LEU A 355 12.50 -1.27 5.19
CA LEU A 355 11.65 -2.29 4.59
C LEU A 355 11.50 -3.49 5.52
N GLN A 356 10.27 -3.88 5.80
CA GLN A 356 9.93 -5.08 6.56
C GLN A 356 9.00 -5.96 5.74
N ILE A 357 9.25 -7.27 5.75
CA ILE A 357 8.39 -8.23 5.04
C ILE A 357 8.00 -9.33 6.02
N PHE A 358 6.71 -9.55 6.19
CA PHE A 358 6.21 -10.63 7.01
C PHE A 358 5.21 -11.51 6.26
N SER A 359 5.08 -12.76 6.69
CA SER A 359 4.22 -13.76 6.07
C SER A 359 2.98 -13.99 6.91
N LEU A 360 1.85 -14.10 6.24
CA LEU A 360 0.53 -14.49 6.74
C LEU A 360 0.13 -15.88 6.22
N MET A 361 1.10 -16.78 5.95
CA MET A 361 0.80 -18.20 5.68
C MET A 361 -0.02 -18.82 6.80
N ASP A 362 0.21 -18.40 8.02
CA ASP A 362 -0.62 -18.62 9.19
C ASP A 362 -1.02 -17.21 9.72
N PRO A 363 -2.24 -16.73 9.42
CA PRO A 363 -2.68 -15.41 9.83
C PRO A 363 -2.76 -15.19 11.34
N GLU A 364 -2.83 -16.29 12.14
CA GLU A 364 -2.80 -16.22 13.59
C GLU A 364 -1.36 -16.05 14.14
N ASN A 365 -0.34 -16.40 13.34
CA ASN A 365 1.07 -16.35 13.72
C ASN A 365 1.94 -15.68 12.64
N PRO A 366 1.80 -14.37 12.40
CA PRO A 366 2.62 -13.66 11.42
C PRO A 366 4.10 -13.70 11.79
N VAL A 367 4.96 -13.93 10.78
CA VAL A 367 6.41 -14.05 10.98
C VAL A 367 7.18 -13.19 9.99
N THR A 368 8.21 -12.50 10.46
CA THR A 368 9.13 -11.76 9.58
C THR A 368 9.89 -12.73 8.69
N VAL A 369 9.89 -12.49 7.39
CA VAL A 369 10.55 -13.31 6.38
C VAL A 369 11.67 -12.60 5.63
N GLY A 370 11.71 -11.26 5.66
CA GLY A 370 12.74 -10.44 5.07
C GLY A 370 12.73 -9.04 5.66
N TYR A 371 13.86 -8.36 5.64
CA TYR A 371 13.96 -6.95 6.02
C TYR A 371 15.24 -6.29 5.51
N TYR A 372 15.18 -4.97 5.34
CA TYR A 372 16.35 -4.13 5.11
C TYR A 372 16.14 -2.74 5.69
N ASP A 373 17.07 -2.28 6.54
CA ASP A 373 17.05 -0.95 7.13
C ASP A 373 17.62 0.07 6.15
N THR A 374 16.74 0.87 5.53
CA THR A 374 17.10 1.96 4.61
C THR A 374 17.51 3.23 5.35
N TYR A 375 17.20 3.32 6.64
CA TYR A 375 17.49 4.49 7.43
C TYR A 375 18.97 4.58 7.82
N VAL A 376 19.58 5.70 7.48
CA VAL A 376 20.96 6.01 7.86
C VAL A 376 20.96 7.12 8.89
N GLY A 377 20.95 6.75 10.15
CA GLY A 377 20.95 7.72 11.24
C GLY A 377 21.37 7.11 12.57
N PRO A 378 21.53 7.94 13.60
CA PRO A 378 21.86 7.43 14.93
C PRO A 378 20.70 6.59 15.46
N PRO A 379 20.99 5.44 16.10
CA PRO A 379 19.96 4.59 16.69
C PRO A 379 19.30 5.21 17.92
N ASN A 380 19.67 6.42 18.29
CA ASN A 380 19.13 7.12 19.45
C ASN A 380 17.77 7.74 19.12
N ARG A 381 16.75 7.01 19.44
CA ARG A 381 15.34 7.28 19.18
C ARG A 381 14.76 8.44 20.00
N ASP A 382 15.37 8.77 21.11
CA ASP A 382 14.92 9.87 21.98
C ASP A 382 15.10 11.27 21.36
N ARG A 383 15.90 11.38 20.31
CA ARG A 383 16.22 12.66 19.65
C ARG A 383 15.97 12.67 18.13
N THR A 384 15.66 11.51 17.54
CA THR A 384 15.36 11.40 16.13
C THR A 384 13.84 11.48 15.95
N PRO A 385 13.34 12.34 15.04
CA PRO A 385 11.93 12.30 14.69
C PRO A 385 11.58 10.88 14.22
N VAL A 386 10.59 10.28 14.83
CA VAL A 386 10.15 8.91 14.47
C VAL A 386 9.57 8.82 13.07
N PHE A 387 9.08 9.93 12.54
CA PHE A 387 8.64 10.09 11.16
C PHE A 387 9.85 10.38 10.26
N ASN A 388 10.62 9.36 9.96
CA ASN A 388 11.80 9.40 9.10
C ASN A 388 12.19 7.99 8.69
N GLY A 389 12.76 7.80 7.50
CA GLY A 389 13.12 6.49 6.96
C GLY A 389 12.14 6.05 5.87
N ALA A 390 11.89 4.74 5.76
CA ALA A 390 11.02 4.17 4.72
C ALA A 390 9.58 4.69 4.84
N PHE A 391 9.05 5.23 3.73
CA PHE A 391 7.74 5.88 3.69
C PHE A 391 6.77 5.10 2.80
N GLY A 392 7.10 4.88 1.53
CA GLY A 392 6.31 4.10 0.59
C GLY A 392 7.00 2.79 0.21
N VAL A 393 6.21 1.81 -0.18
CA VAL A 393 6.68 0.53 -0.73
C VAL A 393 5.73 0.06 -1.81
N ASP A 394 6.27 -0.46 -2.90
CA ASP A 394 5.48 -1.17 -3.90
C ASP A 394 6.27 -2.35 -4.49
N VAL A 395 5.54 -3.31 -5.08
CA VAL A 395 6.09 -4.58 -5.56
C VAL A 395 5.58 -4.87 -6.96
N ARG A 396 6.49 -5.09 -7.89
CA ARG A 396 6.14 -5.48 -9.26
C ARG A 396 5.83 -6.98 -9.32
N ASN A 397 4.59 -7.31 -9.70
CA ASN A 397 4.11 -8.68 -9.70
C ASN A 397 4.84 -9.58 -10.71
N ALA A 398 5.24 -9.04 -11.86
CA ALA A 398 5.80 -9.83 -12.95
C ALA A 398 7.15 -10.45 -12.64
N ASP A 399 7.98 -9.80 -11.82
CA ASP A 399 9.36 -10.22 -11.56
C ASP A 399 9.81 -10.08 -10.09
N GLY A 400 8.91 -9.68 -9.20
CA GLY A 400 9.20 -9.56 -7.76
C GLY A 400 10.12 -8.41 -7.38
N LEU A 401 10.29 -7.40 -8.25
CA LEU A 401 11.03 -6.19 -7.89
C LEU A 401 10.30 -5.46 -6.77
N ILE A 402 11.02 -5.19 -5.68
CA ILE A 402 10.54 -4.41 -4.54
C ILE A 402 11.18 -3.02 -4.62
N VAL A 403 10.36 -1.98 -4.53
CA VAL A 403 10.81 -0.59 -4.55
C VAL A 403 10.35 0.11 -3.28
N VAL A 404 11.23 0.87 -2.66
CA VAL A 404 10.97 1.58 -1.41
C VAL A 404 11.40 3.03 -1.54
N SER A 405 10.51 3.95 -1.17
CA SER A 405 10.87 5.34 -0.96
C SER A 405 11.23 5.58 0.50
N ASP A 406 12.34 6.28 0.73
CA ASP A 406 12.81 6.66 2.07
C ASP A 406 12.92 8.18 2.14
N MET A 407 12.32 8.77 3.16
CA MET A 407 12.20 10.22 3.34
C MET A 407 13.54 10.96 3.26
N SER A 408 14.61 10.33 3.67
CA SER A 408 15.94 10.93 3.83
C SER A 408 16.99 10.39 2.91
N THR A 409 16.86 9.13 2.48
CA THR A 409 17.91 8.48 1.67
C THR A 409 17.52 8.33 0.20
N GLY A 410 16.24 8.40 -0.15
CA GLY A 410 15.79 8.40 -1.55
C GLY A 410 15.08 7.12 -1.95
N LEU A 411 15.32 6.62 -3.16
CA LEU A 411 14.65 5.44 -3.70
C LEU A 411 15.59 4.23 -3.70
N TRP A 412 15.08 3.09 -3.26
CA TRP A 412 15.78 1.82 -3.16
C TRP A 412 15.08 0.75 -3.97
N THR A 413 15.84 -0.16 -4.55
CA THR A 413 15.35 -1.33 -5.27
C THR A 413 15.94 -2.60 -4.68
N PHE A 414 15.10 -3.63 -4.51
CA PHE A 414 15.47 -4.88 -3.83
C PHE A 414 14.92 -6.10 -4.56
N ARG A 415 15.53 -7.26 -4.24
CA ARG A 415 14.95 -8.59 -4.43
C ARG A 415 15.00 -9.37 -3.13
N MET A 416 14.01 -10.25 -2.97
CA MET A 416 13.98 -11.22 -1.87
C MET A 416 14.13 -12.62 -2.42
N ASP A 417 15.09 -13.40 -1.92
CA ASP A 417 15.24 -14.80 -2.27
C ASP A 417 13.94 -15.58 -2.01
N GLY A 418 13.52 -16.36 -2.98
CA GLY A 418 12.28 -17.13 -2.90
C GLY A 418 11.02 -16.34 -3.26
N PHE A 419 11.14 -15.08 -3.66
CA PHE A 419 10.04 -14.25 -4.17
C PHE A 419 10.41 -13.69 -5.55
N SER A 420 9.95 -14.35 -6.61
CA SER A 420 10.24 -13.98 -8.00
C SER A 420 9.06 -13.30 -8.71
N GLY A 421 8.06 -12.89 -7.95
CA GLY A 421 6.83 -12.27 -8.42
C GLY A 421 5.61 -12.82 -7.70
N TRP A 422 4.45 -12.32 -8.06
CA TRP A 422 3.19 -12.68 -7.43
C TRP A 422 2.09 -12.90 -8.46
N ASN A 423 1.34 -13.98 -8.27
CA ASN A 423 0.12 -14.28 -9.01
C ASN A 423 -0.90 -14.86 -8.03
N GLY A 424 -2.06 -14.23 -7.89
CA GLY A 424 -3.11 -14.69 -6.99
C GLY A 424 -3.62 -16.09 -7.33
N GLU A 425 -3.61 -16.50 -8.60
CA GLU A 425 -4.05 -17.82 -9.03
C GLU A 425 -3.23 -18.95 -8.41
N ASP A 426 -1.93 -18.73 -8.14
CA ASP A 426 -1.05 -19.70 -7.47
C ASP A 426 -1.47 -19.97 -6.03
N TRP A 427 -2.25 -19.05 -5.45
CA TRP A 427 -2.80 -19.13 -4.10
C TRP A 427 -4.30 -19.43 -4.08
N GLY A 428 -4.91 -19.68 -5.25
CA GLY A 428 -6.36 -19.89 -5.37
C GLY A 428 -7.18 -18.63 -5.05
N VAL A 429 -6.58 -17.45 -5.18
CA VAL A 429 -7.20 -16.14 -4.94
C VAL A 429 -7.19 -15.31 -6.23
N PRO A 430 -8.08 -14.32 -6.40
CA PRO A 430 -8.04 -13.42 -7.55
C PRO A 430 -6.86 -12.45 -7.47
N ASN A 431 -6.43 -11.95 -8.63
CA ASN A 431 -5.42 -10.87 -8.73
C ASN A 431 -6.04 -9.50 -8.42
N ILE A 432 -6.49 -9.30 -7.20
CA ILE A 432 -7.11 -8.05 -6.74
C ILE A 432 -6.26 -7.30 -5.71
N SER A 433 -4.94 -7.43 -5.80
CA SER A 433 -4.04 -6.56 -5.04
C SER A 433 -4.17 -5.11 -5.52
N SER A 434 -3.34 -4.20 -5.04
CA SER A 434 -3.23 -2.84 -5.58
C SER A 434 -2.98 -2.82 -7.10
N VAL A 435 -2.47 -3.92 -7.65
CA VAL A 435 -2.30 -4.11 -9.10
C VAL A 435 -3.63 -4.41 -9.77
N GLN A 436 -3.99 -3.55 -10.68
CA GLN A 436 -5.30 -3.59 -11.35
C GLN A 436 -5.15 -3.89 -12.85
N ASP A 437 -6.14 -4.58 -13.42
CA ASP A 437 -6.29 -4.70 -14.86
C ASP A 437 -7.06 -3.47 -15.39
N TRP A 438 -6.31 -2.47 -15.87
CA TRP A 438 -6.87 -1.22 -16.36
C TRP A 438 -7.78 -1.39 -17.60
N ASP A 439 -7.57 -2.44 -18.38
CA ASP A 439 -8.33 -2.68 -19.62
C ASP A 439 -9.65 -3.42 -19.36
N ARG A 440 -9.64 -4.39 -18.43
CA ARG A 440 -10.79 -5.27 -18.17
C ARG A 440 -11.52 -4.95 -16.88
N GLY A 441 -10.79 -4.37 -15.90
CA GLY A 441 -11.29 -4.19 -14.54
C GLY A 441 -11.41 -5.51 -13.76
N PRO A 442 -12.05 -5.48 -12.58
CA PRO A 442 -12.18 -6.64 -11.71
C PRO A 442 -13.09 -7.70 -12.32
N ILE A 443 -12.72 -8.97 -12.09
CA ILE A 443 -13.46 -10.13 -12.58
C ILE A 443 -14.10 -10.87 -11.41
N ARG A 444 -15.40 -11.06 -11.45
CA ARG A 444 -16.14 -11.85 -10.48
C ARG A 444 -15.77 -13.34 -10.57
N ARG A 445 -15.61 -14.00 -9.42
CA ARG A 445 -15.51 -15.47 -9.42
C ARG A 445 -16.77 -16.08 -10.06
N PRO A 446 -16.64 -17.10 -10.93
CA PRO A 446 -17.80 -17.86 -11.38
C PRO A 446 -18.52 -18.44 -10.16
N VAL A 447 -19.82 -18.21 -10.07
CA VAL A 447 -20.65 -18.89 -9.06
C VAL A 447 -20.65 -20.37 -9.42
N SER A 448 -20.06 -21.21 -8.53
CA SER A 448 -19.96 -22.67 -8.69
C SER A 448 -21.33 -23.36 -8.52
#